data_2b86c8a4bbebfe5d516e3640b812a21e
#
_entry.id   2b86c8a4bbebfe5d516e3640b812a21e
#
_cell.length_a   1.000
_cell.length_b   1.000
_cell.length_c   1.000
_cell.angle_alpha   90.00
_cell.angle_beta   90.00
_cell.angle_gamma   90.00
#
_symmetry.space_group_name_H-M   'P 1'
#
loop_
_entity.id
_entity.type
_entity.pdbx_description
1 polymer ?
#
loop_
_entity_poly.entity_id
_entity_poly.type
_entity_poly.pdbx_seq_one_letter_code
_entity_poly.pdbx_strand_id
1 'polypeptide(L)'
;LLLAAFMQGIAFACLYPIIDALLRGDAPQLLNWAMAFSVAAIVTLVLRWYGLGFEYRGHLAQATHELRLRLGEQLRRVPLEKLQRGRAGEMNALLLGSVDENLNYVIAIANILLLTIVTPLTASLATLWIDWRLGLVMLLIFPLLVPFYYWR
;
A
#
# COMPACT_ATOMS: atom_id res chain seq x y z
N LEU A 1 0.77 4.13 6.66
CA LEU A 1 0.69 3.87 5.22
C LEU A 1 -0.49 4.57 4.55
N LEU A 2 -1.71 4.50 5.11
CA LEU A 2 -2.91 5.20 4.59
C LEU A 2 -2.66 6.71 4.41
N LEU A 3 -2.09 7.37 5.41
CA LEU A 3 -1.77 8.79 5.36
C LEU A 3 -0.71 9.11 4.30
N ALA A 4 0.26 8.22 4.11
CA ALA A 4 1.27 8.35 3.07
C ALA A 4 0.66 8.21 1.66
N ALA A 5 -0.26 7.24 1.47
CA ALA A 5 -0.99 7.07 0.21
C ALA A 5 -1.87 8.29 -0.12
N PHE A 6 -2.51 8.87 0.89
CA PHE A 6 -3.29 10.09 0.76
C PHE A 6 -2.43 11.29 0.32
N MET A 7 -1.30 11.52 1.01
CA MET A 7 -0.36 12.58 0.64
C MET A 7 0.27 12.37 -0.73
N GLN A 8 0.52 11.12 -1.10
CA GLN A 8 0.99 10.79 -2.45
C GLN A 8 -0.05 11.16 -3.52
N GLY A 9 -1.34 10.92 -3.26
CA GLY A 9 -2.42 11.33 -4.15
C GLY A 9 -2.48 12.85 -4.34
N ILE A 10 -2.32 13.62 -3.26
CA ILE A 10 -2.25 15.09 -3.33
C ILE A 10 -1.02 15.54 -4.14
N ALA A 11 0.13 14.91 -3.95
CA ALA A 11 1.32 15.21 -4.75
C ALA A 11 1.06 14.99 -6.24
N PHE A 12 0.42 13.89 -6.63
CA PHE A 12 0.05 13.66 -8.02
C PHE A 12 -0.93 14.70 -8.58
N ALA A 13 -1.89 15.16 -7.78
CA ALA A 13 -2.81 16.23 -8.19
C ALA A 13 -2.09 17.56 -8.49
N CYS A 14 -0.97 17.85 -7.79
CA CYS A 14 -0.16 19.04 -8.05
C CYS A 14 0.54 19.02 -9.42
N LEU A 15 0.67 17.87 -10.06
CA LEU A 15 1.28 17.79 -11.39
C LEU A 15 0.47 18.53 -12.46
N TYR A 16 -0.86 18.51 -12.35
CA TYR A 16 -1.72 19.22 -13.30
C TYR A 16 -1.46 20.73 -13.34
N PRO A 17 -1.56 21.47 -12.23
CA PRO A 17 -1.30 22.91 -12.25
C PRO A 17 0.17 23.25 -12.59
N ILE A 18 1.13 22.36 -12.34
CA ILE A 18 2.52 22.52 -12.77
C ILE A 18 2.58 22.53 -14.31
N ILE A 19 1.94 21.56 -14.95
CA ILE A 19 1.91 21.45 -16.41
C ILE A 19 1.18 22.64 -17.01
N ASP A 20 0.05 23.05 -16.45
CA ASP A 20 -0.73 24.22 -16.91
C ASP A 20 0.07 25.51 -16.78
N ALA A 21 0.75 25.74 -15.65
CA ALA A 21 1.63 26.89 -15.45
C ALA A 21 2.84 26.89 -16.42
N LEU A 22 3.38 25.72 -16.72
CA LEU A 22 4.46 25.56 -17.70
C LEU A 22 3.99 25.95 -19.11
N LEU A 23 2.80 25.50 -19.51
CA LEU A 23 2.23 25.80 -20.82
C LEU A 23 1.86 27.28 -20.99
N ARG A 24 1.46 27.93 -19.90
CA ARG A 24 1.15 29.38 -19.88
C ARG A 24 2.37 30.27 -19.75
N GLY A 25 3.53 29.72 -19.40
CA GLY A 25 4.77 30.47 -19.16
C GLY A 25 4.77 31.28 -17.85
N ASP A 26 3.88 30.98 -16.91
CA ASP A 26 3.73 31.67 -15.63
C ASP A 26 4.76 31.17 -14.61
N ALA A 27 5.97 31.72 -14.66
CA ALA A 27 7.06 31.34 -13.79
C ALA A 27 6.76 31.40 -12.27
N PRO A 28 6.06 32.42 -11.72
CA PRO A 28 5.72 32.46 -10.29
C PRO A 28 4.73 31.37 -9.88
N GLN A 29 3.74 31.05 -10.71
CA GLN A 29 2.79 29.96 -10.41
C GLN A 29 3.47 28.59 -10.50
N LEU A 30 4.33 28.39 -11.49
CA LEU A 30 5.12 27.18 -11.63
C LEU A 30 5.96 26.93 -10.38
N LEU A 31 6.65 27.94 -9.86
CA LEU A 31 7.50 27.82 -8.67
C LEU A 31 6.68 27.46 -7.42
N ASN A 32 5.51 28.09 -7.23
CA ASN A 32 4.64 27.80 -6.10
C ASN A 32 4.11 26.37 -6.12
N TRP A 33 3.65 25.88 -7.26
CA TRP A 33 3.16 24.50 -7.38
C TRP A 33 4.28 23.46 -7.32
N ALA A 34 5.46 23.79 -7.83
CA ALA A 34 6.64 22.94 -7.70
C ALA A 34 7.09 22.83 -6.24
N MET A 35 7.03 23.92 -5.47
CA MET A 35 7.28 23.88 -4.02
C MET A 35 6.22 23.04 -3.29
N ALA A 36 4.94 23.22 -3.58
CA ALA A 36 3.86 22.43 -2.98
C ALA A 36 4.02 20.93 -3.27
N PHE A 37 4.35 20.57 -4.50
CA PHE A 37 4.67 19.20 -4.91
C PHE A 37 5.86 18.64 -4.13
N SER A 38 6.96 19.40 -4.04
CA SER A 38 8.16 18.98 -3.33
C SER A 38 7.89 18.74 -1.84
N VAL A 39 7.15 19.63 -1.20
CA VAL A 39 6.75 19.48 0.20
C VAL A 39 5.87 18.23 0.38
N ALA A 40 4.86 18.04 -0.47
CA ALA A 40 4.00 16.87 -0.41
C ALA A 40 4.77 15.57 -0.65
N ALA A 41 5.74 15.57 -1.56
CA ALA A 41 6.61 14.43 -1.84
C ALA A 41 7.51 14.10 -0.64
N ILE A 42 8.13 15.11 -0.01
CA ILE A 42 8.96 14.92 1.19
C ILE A 42 8.12 14.38 2.35
N VAL A 43 6.95 14.95 2.58
CA VAL A 43 6.02 14.48 3.63
C VAL A 43 5.61 13.04 3.38
N THR A 44 5.30 12.70 2.14
CA THR A 44 4.98 11.31 1.75
C THR A 44 6.14 10.35 2.06
N LEU A 45 7.36 10.76 1.72
CA LEU A 45 8.57 9.95 1.94
C LEU A 45 8.82 9.73 3.44
N VAL A 46 8.69 10.79 4.24
CA VAL A 46 8.85 10.73 5.70
C VAL A 46 7.77 9.84 6.34
N LEU A 47 6.51 10.02 5.96
CA LEU A 47 5.40 9.19 6.46
C LEU A 47 5.58 7.73 6.09
N ARG A 48 6.07 7.45 4.89
CA ARG A 48 6.35 6.09 4.42
C ARG A 48 7.51 5.46 5.19
N TRP A 49 8.56 6.23 5.45
CA TRP A 49 9.69 5.78 6.26
C TRP A 49 9.26 5.41 7.68
N TYR A 50 8.50 6.29 8.34
CA TYR A 50 7.98 6.00 9.68
C TYR A 50 6.96 4.85 9.67
N GLY A 51 6.06 4.80 8.69
CA GLY A 51 5.05 3.75 8.57
C GLY A 51 5.67 2.37 8.39
N LEU A 52 6.65 2.23 7.51
CA LEU A 52 7.38 0.97 7.32
C LEU A 52 8.19 0.57 8.56
N GLY A 53 8.83 1.53 9.24
CA GLY A 53 9.60 1.25 10.45
C GLY A 53 8.74 0.78 11.63
N PHE A 54 7.52 1.30 11.75
CA PHE A 54 6.60 0.98 12.83
C PHE A 54 5.89 -0.38 12.62
N GLU A 55 5.47 -0.68 11.40
CA GLU A 55 4.83 -1.96 11.05
C GLU A 55 5.78 -3.15 11.16
N TYR A 56 7.04 -2.98 10.72
CA TYR A 56 8.00 -4.09 10.70
C TYR A 56 8.50 -4.50 12.09
N ARG A 57 8.56 -3.59 13.07
CA ARG A 57 9.23 -3.86 14.36
C ARG A 57 8.32 -4.30 15.50
N GLY A 58 7.04 -3.98 15.47
CA GLY A 58 6.16 -4.21 16.61
C GLY A 58 5.04 -5.21 16.35
N HIS A 59 4.17 -4.90 15.42
CA HIS A 59 2.94 -5.66 15.22
C HIS A 59 3.14 -6.97 14.45
N LEU A 60 4.10 -7.00 13.52
CA LEU A 60 4.41 -8.22 12.78
C LEU A 60 4.99 -9.30 13.70
N ALA A 61 5.92 -8.92 14.56
CA ALA A 61 6.53 -9.85 15.52
C ALA A 61 5.50 -10.43 16.50
N GLN A 62 4.56 -9.60 16.98
CA GLN A 62 3.47 -10.06 17.83
C GLN A 62 2.49 -10.98 17.10
N ALA A 63 2.06 -10.62 15.88
CA ALA A 63 1.17 -11.44 15.07
C ALA A 63 1.82 -12.81 14.73
N THR A 64 3.09 -12.81 14.38
CA THR A 64 3.86 -14.03 14.12
C THR A 64 3.95 -14.90 15.38
N HIS A 65 4.21 -14.31 16.53
CA HIS A 65 4.29 -15.03 17.81
C HIS A 65 2.94 -15.64 18.17
N GLU A 66 1.85 -14.91 18.06
CA GLU A 66 0.50 -15.41 18.36
C GLU A 66 0.07 -16.51 17.39
N LEU A 67 0.38 -16.40 16.11
CA LEU A 67 0.12 -17.45 15.10
C LEU A 67 0.92 -18.72 15.39
N ARG A 68 2.19 -18.58 15.77
CA ARG A 68 3.04 -19.72 16.14
C ARG A 68 2.52 -20.41 17.40
N LEU A 69 2.05 -19.67 18.39
CA LEU A 69 1.44 -20.24 19.59
C LEU A 69 0.16 -21.02 19.27
N ARG A 70 -0.74 -20.45 18.46
CA ARG A 70 -1.98 -21.12 18.03
C ARG A 70 -1.71 -22.37 17.21
N LEU A 71 -0.73 -22.33 16.30
CA LEU A 71 -0.31 -23.49 15.53
C LEU A 71 0.32 -24.56 16.43
N GLY A 72 1.14 -24.19 17.40
CA GLY A 72 1.69 -25.08 18.39
C GLY A 72 0.64 -25.78 19.25
N GLU A 73 -0.42 -25.04 19.65
CA GLU A 73 -1.56 -25.64 20.37
C GLU A 73 -2.36 -26.62 19.51
N GLN A 74 -2.55 -26.32 18.24
CA GLN A 74 -3.22 -27.23 17.30
C GLN A 74 -2.38 -28.51 17.07
N LEU A 75 -1.07 -28.36 16.95
CA LEU A 75 -0.15 -29.50 16.82
C LEU A 75 -0.17 -30.42 18.05
N ARG A 76 -0.32 -29.86 19.25
CA ARG A 76 -0.47 -30.68 20.48
C ARG A 76 -1.71 -31.58 20.50
N ARG A 77 -2.73 -31.22 19.72
CA ARG A 77 -3.99 -32.01 19.59
C ARG A 77 -3.91 -33.10 18.52
N VAL A 78 -2.83 -33.12 17.71
CA VAL A 78 -2.64 -34.14 16.67
C VAL A 78 -2.04 -35.41 17.31
N PRO A 79 -2.59 -36.60 17.05
CA PRO A 79 -2.07 -37.85 17.57
C PRO A 79 -0.60 -38.09 17.17
N LEU A 80 0.22 -38.54 18.10
CA LEU A 80 1.67 -38.74 17.94
C LEU A 80 2.01 -39.67 16.75
N GLU A 81 1.14 -40.63 16.43
CA GLU A 81 1.31 -41.54 15.28
C GLU A 81 1.30 -40.81 13.92
N LYS A 82 0.51 -39.74 13.78
CA LYS A 82 0.50 -38.90 12.58
C LYS A 82 1.72 -38.00 12.51
N LEU A 83 2.20 -37.53 13.64
CA LEU A 83 3.43 -36.74 13.74
C LEU A 83 4.67 -37.51 13.38
N GLN A 84 4.74 -38.79 13.77
CA GLN A 84 5.89 -39.64 13.48
C GLN A 84 5.96 -40.11 12.03
N ARG A 85 4.82 -40.19 11.31
CA ARG A 85 4.78 -40.50 9.88
C ARG A 85 5.12 -39.30 9.01
N GLY A 86 4.86 -38.05 9.49
CA GLY A 86 5.32 -36.85 8.84
C GLY A 86 6.78 -36.58 9.18
N ARG A 87 7.60 -36.28 8.19
CA ARG A 87 8.99 -35.91 8.40
C ARG A 87 9.05 -34.71 9.34
N ALA A 88 9.54 -34.87 10.54
CA ALA A 88 9.61 -33.85 11.57
C ALA A 88 10.33 -32.56 11.08
N GLY A 89 11.27 -32.71 10.13
CA GLY A 89 11.94 -31.59 9.47
C GLY A 89 11.05 -30.77 8.55
N GLU A 90 10.14 -31.39 7.80
CA GLU A 90 9.19 -30.67 6.94
C GLU A 90 8.19 -29.87 7.79
N MET A 91 7.75 -30.44 8.91
CA MET A 91 6.80 -29.78 9.80
C MET A 91 7.42 -28.58 10.51
N ASN A 92 8.70 -28.69 10.89
CA ASN A 92 9.46 -27.60 11.50
C ASN A 92 9.75 -26.48 10.47
N ALA A 93 10.06 -26.81 9.23
CA ALA A 93 10.24 -25.86 8.13
C ALA A 93 8.93 -25.14 7.80
N LEU A 94 7.80 -25.85 7.78
CA LEU A 94 6.45 -25.26 7.59
C LEU A 94 6.08 -24.30 8.72
N LEU A 95 6.35 -24.66 9.97
CA LEU A 95 6.00 -23.82 11.13
C LEU A 95 6.89 -22.58 11.27
N LEU A 96 8.18 -22.70 10.95
CA LEU A 96 9.13 -21.61 11.12
C LEU A 96 9.25 -20.72 9.87
N GLY A 97 9.24 -21.31 8.67
CA GLY A 97 9.46 -20.58 7.42
C GLY A 97 8.16 -20.05 6.79
N SER A 98 7.18 -20.95 6.62
CA SER A 98 5.97 -20.60 5.86
C SER A 98 5.07 -19.57 6.56
N VAL A 99 5.10 -19.49 7.89
CA VAL A 99 4.28 -18.51 8.64
C VAL A 99 4.79 -17.10 8.39
N ASP A 100 6.10 -16.88 8.46
CA ASP A 100 6.70 -15.57 8.25
C ASP A 100 6.57 -15.12 6.79
N GLU A 101 6.76 -16.04 5.86
CA GLU A 101 6.65 -15.77 4.43
C GLU A 101 5.22 -15.44 4.03
N ASN A 102 4.22 -16.20 4.51
CA ASN A 102 2.81 -15.92 4.26
C ASN A 102 2.34 -14.61 4.87
N LEU A 103 2.76 -14.28 6.11
CA LEU A 103 2.43 -13.00 6.73
C LEU A 103 3.02 -11.82 5.95
N ASN A 104 4.29 -11.91 5.57
CA ASN A 104 4.93 -10.88 4.75
C ASN A 104 4.21 -10.71 3.41
N TYR A 105 3.78 -11.81 2.79
CA TYR A 105 3.04 -11.79 1.53
C TYR A 105 1.67 -11.13 1.67
N VAL A 106 0.91 -11.46 2.71
CA VAL A 106 -0.40 -10.86 3.00
C VAL A 106 -0.26 -9.35 3.24
N ILE A 107 0.74 -8.93 4.01
CA ILE A 107 1.00 -7.51 4.28
C ILE A 107 1.44 -6.77 3.02
N ALA A 108 2.29 -7.39 2.20
CA ALA A 108 2.70 -6.80 0.93
C ALA A 108 1.51 -6.61 -0.02
N ILE A 109 0.63 -7.60 -0.13
CA ILE A 109 -0.60 -7.50 -0.94
C ILE A 109 -1.53 -6.43 -0.38
N ALA A 110 -1.77 -6.40 0.93
CA ALA A 110 -2.62 -5.40 1.57
C ALA A 110 -2.08 -3.98 1.32
N ASN A 111 -0.76 -3.79 1.39
CA ASN A 111 -0.10 -2.52 1.12
C ASN A 111 -0.24 -2.10 -0.35
N ILE A 112 -0.05 -3.04 -1.28
CA ILE A 112 -0.23 -2.78 -2.72
C ILE A 112 -1.68 -2.41 -3.03
N LEU A 113 -2.66 -3.15 -2.49
CA LEU A 113 -4.09 -2.85 -2.67
C LEU A 113 -4.45 -1.47 -2.12
N LEU A 114 -3.97 -1.13 -0.92
CA LEU A 114 -4.15 0.18 -0.32
C LEU A 114 -3.59 1.30 -1.20
N LEU A 115 -2.37 1.16 -1.66
CA LEU A 115 -1.73 2.13 -2.55
C LEU A 115 -2.46 2.25 -3.88
N THR A 116 -2.87 1.13 -4.47
CA THR A 116 -3.53 1.09 -5.78
C THR A 116 -4.93 1.71 -5.75
N ILE A 117 -5.64 1.67 -4.63
CA ILE A 117 -6.99 2.21 -4.49
C ILE A 117 -6.95 3.64 -3.94
N VAL A 118 -6.25 3.86 -2.83
CA VAL A 118 -6.29 5.13 -2.10
C VAL A 118 -5.58 6.25 -2.87
N THR A 119 -4.40 5.98 -3.42
CA THR A 119 -3.61 7.01 -4.12
C THR A 119 -4.35 7.61 -5.32
N PRO A 120 -4.89 6.81 -6.27
CA PRO A 120 -5.59 7.39 -7.41
C PRO A 120 -6.95 8.00 -7.04
N LEU A 121 -7.61 7.46 -6.03
CA LEU A 121 -8.87 8.02 -5.54
C LEU A 121 -8.64 9.41 -4.92
N THR A 122 -7.61 9.57 -4.11
CA THR A 122 -7.24 10.86 -3.54
C THR A 122 -6.71 11.83 -4.60
N ALA A 123 -5.93 11.35 -5.56
CA ALA A 123 -5.47 12.17 -6.69
C ALA A 123 -6.65 12.69 -7.51
N SER A 124 -7.63 11.83 -7.83
CA SER A 124 -8.84 12.24 -8.57
C SER A 124 -9.66 13.25 -7.80
N LEU A 125 -9.88 13.04 -6.50
CA LEU A 125 -10.62 13.97 -5.65
C LEU A 125 -9.90 15.32 -5.52
N ALA A 126 -8.59 15.31 -5.34
CA ALA A 126 -7.80 16.54 -5.26
C ALA A 126 -7.80 17.31 -6.59
N THR A 127 -7.69 16.59 -7.72
CA THR A 127 -7.78 17.18 -9.05
C THR A 127 -9.18 17.75 -9.32
N LEU A 128 -10.24 17.13 -8.78
CA LEU A 128 -11.62 17.60 -8.90
C LEU A 128 -11.83 18.96 -8.22
N TRP A 129 -11.06 19.26 -7.19
CA TRP A 129 -11.03 20.58 -6.54
C TRP A 129 -10.32 21.65 -7.36
N ILE A 130 -9.33 21.27 -8.15
CA ILE A 130 -8.55 22.20 -8.97
C ILE A 130 -9.25 22.42 -10.32
N ASP A 131 -9.64 21.33 -10.99
CA ASP A 131 -10.39 21.34 -12.25
C ASP A 131 -11.40 20.17 -12.25
N TRP A 132 -12.68 20.51 -12.14
CA TRP A 132 -13.77 19.55 -12.05
C TRP A 132 -13.87 18.63 -13.28
N ARG A 133 -13.50 19.13 -14.47
CA ARG A 133 -13.56 18.35 -15.72
C ARG A 133 -12.55 17.25 -15.75
N LEU A 134 -11.32 17.55 -15.39
CA LEU A 134 -10.23 16.57 -15.33
C LEU A 134 -10.40 15.57 -14.18
N GLY A 135 -10.79 16.05 -13.01
CA GLY A 135 -11.05 15.16 -11.87
C GLY A 135 -12.18 14.17 -12.15
N LEU A 136 -13.22 14.59 -12.86
CA LEU A 136 -14.34 13.72 -13.25
C LEU A 136 -13.91 12.67 -14.29
N VAL A 137 -13.09 13.06 -15.27
CA VAL A 137 -12.52 12.12 -16.25
C VAL A 137 -11.63 11.10 -15.56
N MET A 138 -10.75 11.53 -14.64
CA MET A 138 -9.90 10.62 -13.86
C MET A 138 -10.73 9.63 -13.03
N LEU A 139 -11.79 10.10 -12.38
CA LEU A 139 -12.66 9.29 -11.56
C LEU A 139 -13.46 8.25 -12.38
N LEU A 140 -13.82 8.58 -13.64
CA LEU A 140 -14.51 7.69 -14.58
C LEU A 140 -13.59 6.62 -15.19
N ILE A 141 -12.31 6.92 -15.37
CA ILE A 141 -11.34 5.97 -15.93
C ILE A 141 -11.18 4.75 -15.04
N PHE A 142 -11.23 4.93 -13.70
CA PHE A 142 -11.06 3.82 -12.76
C PHE A 142 -12.12 2.71 -12.90
N PRO A 143 -13.43 2.98 -12.82
CA PRO A 143 -14.43 1.94 -13.00
C PRO A 143 -14.42 1.35 -14.42
N LEU A 144 -13.93 2.09 -15.41
CA LEU A 144 -13.86 1.64 -16.81
C LEU A 144 -12.72 0.64 -17.03
N LEU A 145 -11.66 0.70 -16.21
CA LEU A 145 -10.56 -0.27 -16.25
C LEU A 145 -10.96 -1.64 -15.68
N VAL A 146 -11.92 -1.70 -14.75
CA VAL A 146 -12.36 -2.95 -14.12
C VAL A 146 -12.91 -3.97 -15.13
N PRO A 147 -13.85 -3.64 -16.03
CA PRO A 147 -14.34 -4.58 -17.03
C PRO A 147 -13.27 -5.01 -18.03
N PHE A 148 -12.31 -4.13 -18.36
CA PHE A 148 -11.19 -4.49 -19.23
C PHE A 148 -10.31 -5.58 -18.62
N TYR A 149 -10.15 -5.58 -17.30
CA TYR A 149 -9.39 -6.60 -16.59
C TYR A 149 -10.14 -7.94 -16.50
N TYR A 150 -11.46 -7.89 -16.45
CA TYR A 150 -12.31 -9.10 -16.42
C TYR A 150 -12.44 -9.79 -17.77
N TRP A 151 -12.16 -9.07 -18.85
CA TRP A 151 -12.37 -9.59 -20.22
C TRP A 151 -11.12 -10.25 -20.83
N ARG A 152 -10.03 -10.32 -20.05
CA ARG A 152 -8.77 -10.94 -20.45
C ARG A 152 -8.59 -12.30 -19.77
#